data_be8e6ec266b46913e2981497d4459adb
#
_entry.id   be8e6ec266b46913e2981497d4459adb
#
_cell.length_a   1.000
_cell.length_b   1.000
_cell.length_c   1.000
_cell.angle_alpha   90.00
_cell.angle_beta   90.00
_cell.angle_gamma   90.00
#
_symmetry.space_group_name_H-M   'P 1'
#
loop_
_entity.id
_entity.type
_entity.pdbx_description
1 polymer ?
#
loop_
_entity_poly.entity_id
_entity_poly.type
_entity_poly.pdbx_seq_one_letter_code
_entity_poly.pdbx_strand_id
1 'polypeptide(L)'
;MILLKKLWLMISLILVLFGIVLPCGAESRGYSWFCAHRKDGLQPKADQSIAFIEEYDGFYIDKNHGDDCEERVVYLTFDAGYENGNVAKILDTLTNENVPAAFFVLGHMIENETELVKRMQNEGHLVCNHTFTHKSMVNKDKATFCAELERLEKACIEKTGKPIDKFYRPPEGKFDEASLKFASEMGYKTVFWSFAYDDWDNARQMSLEKAKNKILDNIHNGEIMLLHPTSSTNAQILGDVICELKSQGYRFGTLNELIADPAQ
;
A
#
# COMPACT_ATOMS: atom_id res chain seq x y z
N MET A 1 -54.49 26.98 -39.36
CA MET A 1 -54.28 25.58 -38.93
C MET A 1 -52.93 24.99 -39.40
N ILE A 2 -52.39 25.37 -40.53
CA ILE A 2 -51.12 24.89 -41.07
C ILE A 2 -49.88 25.47 -40.37
N LEU A 3 -49.95 26.74 -39.93
CA LEU A 3 -48.84 27.43 -39.22
C LEU A 3 -48.58 26.87 -37.82
N LEU A 4 -49.61 26.53 -37.05
CA LEU A 4 -49.46 25.95 -35.72
C LEU A 4 -48.84 24.51 -35.76
N LYS A 5 -49.12 23.72 -36.76
CA LYS A 5 -48.54 22.40 -36.94
C LYS A 5 -47.04 22.44 -37.27
N LYS A 6 -46.57 23.46 -38.02
CA LYS A 6 -45.15 23.66 -38.29
C LYS A 6 -44.37 24.13 -37.08
N LEU A 7 -45.01 24.97 -36.19
CA LEU A 7 -44.39 25.40 -34.96
C LEU A 7 -44.22 24.25 -33.94
N TRP A 8 -45.17 23.33 -33.85
CA TRP A 8 -45.09 22.15 -33.01
C TRP A 8 -44.01 21.16 -33.48
N LEU A 9 -43.84 20.98 -34.81
CA LEU A 9 -42.76 20.14 -35.34
C LEU A 9 -41.37 20.75 -35.09
N MET A 10 -41.20 22.06 -35.13
CA MET A 10 -39.94 22.71 -34.84
C MET A 10 -39.61 22.66 -33.34
N ILE A 11 -40.56 22.79 -32.43
CA ILE A 11 -40.34 22.65 -30.99
C ILE A 11 -40.01 21.19 -30.63
N SER A 12 -40.63 20.19 -31.27
CA SER A 12 -40.30 18.77 -31.07
C SER A 12 -38.91 18.43 -31.58
N LEU A 13 -38.43 19.09 -32.64
CA LEU A 13 -37.08 18.83 -33.19
C LEU A 13 -35.96 19.48 -32.34
N ILE A 14 -36.28 20.59 -31.67
CA ILE A 14 -35.33 21.26 -30.76
C ILE A 14 -35.18 20.47 -29.43
N LEU A 15 -36.24 19.81 -28.95
CA LEU A 15 -36.21 18.96 -27.76
C LEU A 15 -35.45 17.64 -27.97
N VAL A 16 -35.27 17.17 -29.19
CA VAL A 16 -34.51 15.95 -29.52
C VAL A 16 -33.00 16.24 -29.64
N LEU A 17 -32.60 17.51 -29.82
CA LEU A 17 -31.19 17.89 -29.90
C LEU A 17 -30.53 18.25 -28.55
N PHE A 18 -31.32 18.31 -27.44
CA PHE A 18 -30.79 18.31 -26.06
C PHE A 18 -30.69 16.85 -25.56
N GLY A 19 -30.30 15.94 -26.44
CA GLY A 19 -30.04 14.57 -26.12
C GLY A 19 -28.70 14.44 -25.41
N ILE A 20 -28.80 14.07 -24.15
CA ILE A 20 -27.89 13.21 -23.41
C ILE A 20 -26.43 13.38 -23.86
N VAL A 21 -25.78 14.44 -23.40
CA VAL A 21 -24.36 14.37 -23.14
C VAL A 21 -24.25 13.41 -21.95
N LEU A 22 -24.14 12.11 -22.24
CA LEU A 22 -23.59 11.18 -21.28
C LEU A 22 -22.22 11.78 -20.95
N PRO A 23 -21.91 12.01 -19.69
CA PRO A 23 -20.57 12.37 -19.34
C PRO A 23 -19.72 11.17 -19.86
N CYS A 24 -18.99 11.39 -20.93
CA CYS A 24 -17.85 10.57 -21.26
C CYS A 24 -16.94 10.73 -20.04
N GLY A 25 -17.01 9.77 -19.13
CA GLY A 25 -16.11 9.73 -17.98
C GLY A 25 -14.71 9.74 -18.60
N ALA A 26 -14.02 10.86 -18.53
CA ALA A 26 -12.62 10.91 -18.92
C ALA A 26 -11.94 9.82 -18.09
N GLU A 27 -11.35 8.83 -18.77
CA GLU A 27 -10.52 7.86 -18.06
C GLU A 27 -9.49 8.64 -17.26
N SER A 28 -9.42 8.38 -15.96
CA SER A 28 -8.45 9.04 -15.11
C SER A 28 -7.05 8.58 -15.52
N ARG A 29 -6.09 9.49 -15.48
CA ARG A 29 -4.70 9.13 -15.75
C ARG A 29 -4.25 8.14 -14.68
N GLY A 30 -3.91 6.91 -15.10
CA GLY A 30 -3.28 5.93 -14.21
C GLY A 30 -1.81 6.28 -13.95
N TYR A 31 -1.36 6.04 -12.72
CA TYR A 31 0.02 6.20 -12.27
C TYR A 31 0.57 4.87 -11.78
N SER A 32 1.89 4.71 -11.84
CA SER A 32 2.61 3.64 -11.16
C SER A 32 3.56 4.29 -10.16
N TRP A 33 3.49 3.85 -8.92
CA TRP A 33 4.36 4.35 -7.87
C TRP A 33 5.81 3.96 -8.15
N PHE A 34 6.69 4.91 -8.03
CA PHE A 34 8.13 4.72 -8.09
C PHE A 34 8.81 5.72 -7.16
N CYS A 35 9.82 5.27 -6.43
CA CYS A 35 10.68 6.11 -5.64
C CYS A 35 12.14 5.80 -5.99
N ALA A 36 12.91 6.83 -6.35
CA ALA A 36 14.32 6.66 -6.69
C ALA A 36 15.14 6.36 -5.42
N HIS A 37 15.91 5.28 -5.45
CA HIS A 37 16.79 4.95 -4.35
C HIS A 37 17.93 5.97 -4.20
N ARG A 38 18.31 6.26 -2.96
CA ARG A 38 19.44 7.13 -2.63
C ARG A 38 20.42 6.35 -1.75
N LYS A 39 21.73 6.65 -1.95
CA LYS A 39 22.80 6.02 -1.16
C LYS A 39 23.49 7.01 -0.20
N ASP A 40 22.95 8.22 -0.10
CA ASP A 40 23.48 9.29 0.75
C ASP A 40 22.76 9.37 2.11
N GLY A 41 21.85 8.44 2.38
CA GLY A 41 21.10 8.38 3.64
C GLY A 41 19.98 9.42 3.77
N LEU A 42 19.71 10.19 2.70
CA LEU A 42 18.68 11.21 2.69
C LEU A 42 17.35 10.66 2.14
N GLN A 43 16.25 11.22 2.61
CA GLN A 43 14.91 10.84 2.14
C GLN A 43 14.77 11.09 0.62
N PRO A 44 14.28 10.10 -0.13
CA PRO A 44 13.96 10.31 -1.54
C PRO A 44 12.72 11.20 -1.69
N LYS A 45 12.64 11.90 -2.81
CA LYS A 45 11.48 12.74 -3.15
C LYS A 45 10.66 12.06 -4.23
N ALA A 46 9.34 12.03 -4.02
CA ALA A 46 8.41 11.61 -5.07
C ALA A 46 8.43 12.58 -6.23
N ASP A 47 8.07 12.09 -7.43
CA ASP A 47 7.87 12.95 -8.60
C ASP A 47 6.77 13.98 -8.33
N GLN A 48 6.98 15.23 -8.76
CA GLN A 48 6.03 16.30 -8.52
C GLN A 48 4.65 16.04 -9.14
N SER A 49 4.58 15.24 -10.21
CA SER A 49 3.30 14.88 -10.86
C SER A 49 2.39 13.99 -10.01
N ILE A 50 2.92 13.39 -8.93
CA ILE A 50 2.19 12.52 -8.00
C ILE A 50 2.18 13.08 -6.57
N ALA A 51 2.60 14.33 -6.35
CA ALA A 51 2.57 14.97 -5.03
C ALA A 51 1.17 15.05 -4.42
N PHE A 52 0.12 15.02 -5.25
CA PHE A 52 -1.27 15.02 -4.83
C PHE A 52 -1.68 13.81 -3.96
N ILE A 53 -0.88 12.75 -3.88
CA ILE A 53 -1.17 11.60 -3.01
C ILE A 53 -1.40 12.02 -1.56
N GLU A 54 -0.70 13.04 -1.11
CA GLU A 54 -0.79 13.56 0.27
C GLU A 54 -2.16 14.21 0.55
N GLU A 55 -2.82 14.76 -0.47
CA GLU A 55 -4.17 15.33 -0.35
C GLU A 55 -5.24 14.25 -0.08
N TYR A 56 -4.91 12.98 -0.35
CA TYR A 56 -5.74 11.80 -0.15
C TYR A 56 -5.17 10.84 0.90
N ASP A 57 -4.51 11.36 1.91
CA ASP A 57 -3.92 10.53 2.98
C ASP A 57 -2.91 9.48 2.48
N GLY A 58 -2.11 9.83 1.48
CA GLY A 58 -1.06 8.98 0.93
C GLY A 58 0.29 9.21 1.56
N PHE A 59 0.96 8.15 1.99
CA PHE A 59 2.27 8.18 2.66
C PHE A 59 3.28 7.31 1.92
N TYR A 60 4.52 7.75 1.82
CA TYR A 60 5.65 6.96 1.28
C TYR A 60 6.94 7.11 2.09
N ILE A 61 6.99 8.11 2.94
CA ILE A 61 8.05 8.40 3.92
C ILE A 61 7.42 8.96 5.20
N ASP A 62 8.14 8.91 6.29
CA ASP A 62 7.81 9.68 7.48
C ASP A 62 8.51 11.03 7.45
N LYS A 63 7.74 12.09 7.26
CA LYS A 63 8.26 13.46 7.23
C LYS A 63 8.61 14.02 8.61
N ASN A 64 8.05 13.43 9.68
CA ASN A 64 8.33 13.83 11.04
C ASN A 64 9.72 13.36 11.48
N HIS A 65 10.19 12.24 10.90
CA HIS A 65 11.53 11.72 11.06
C HIS A 65 12.34 11.94 9.78
N GLY A 66 12.47 13.23 9.38
CA GLY A 66 13.23 13.63 8.19
C GLY A 66 14.74 13.60 8.38
N ASP A 67 15.44 14.14 7.38
CA ASP A 67 16.91 14.11 7.28
C ASP A 67 17.63 14.77 8.47
N ASP A 68 17.00 15.79 9.08
CA ASP A 68 17.56 16.56 10.22
C ASP A 68 17.11 16.01 11.59
N CYS A 69 16.31 14.94 11.66
CA CYS A 69 15.84 14.36 12.90
C CYS A 69 16.89 13.42 13.50
N GLU A 70 17.23 13.63 14.79
CA GLU A 70 18.19 12.77 15.50
C GLU A 70 17.62 11.36 15.75
N GLU A 71 16.33 11.25 15.99
CA GLU A 71 15.66 9.96 16.16
C GLU A 71 15.54 9.26 14.81
N ARG A 72 16.08 8.04 14.75
CA ARG A 72 16.06 7.23 13.52
C ARG A 72 14.99 6.17 13.58
N VAL A 73 14.07 6.19 12.61
CA VAL A 73 12.98 5.21 12.51
C VAL A 73 12.88 4.61 11.11
N VAL A 74 12.52 3.35 11.05
CA VAL A 74 12.16 2.64 9.81
C VAL A 74 10.86 1.88 10.02
N TYR A 75 10.02 1.83 9.00
CA TYR A 75 8.71 1.15 8.99
C TYR A 75 8.80 -0.07 8.08
N LEU A 76 8.82 -1.25 8.69
CA LEU A 76 8.93 -2.50 7.95
C LEU A 76 7.56 -2.96 7.48
N THR A 77 7.40 -3.12 6.16
CA THR A 77 6.13 -3.50 5.56
C THR A 77 6.30 -4.64 4.55
N PHE A 78 5.30 -5.52 4.50
CA PHE A 78 5.29 -6.70 3.65
C PHE A 78 4.01 -6.78 2.82
N ASP A 79 4.13 -7.07 1.51
CA ASP A 79 2.99 -7.45 0.68
C ASP A 79 2.87 -8.98 0.68
N ALA A 80 1.82 -9.50 1.33
CA ALA A 80 1.64 -10.90 1.67
C ALA A 80 0.43 -11.52 0.96
N GLY A 81 0.68 -12.17 -0.18
CA GLY A 81 -0.38 -12.79 -1.00
C GLY A 81 -0.63 -14.27 -0.71
N TYR A 82 0.39 -15.01 -0.34
CA TYR A 82 0.35 -16.46 -0.09
C TYR A 82 1.54 -16.90 0.79
N GLU A 83 1.53 -18.15 1.25
CA GLU A 83 2.61 -18.79 1.99
C GLU A 83 3.35 -19.79 1.12
N ASN A 84 4.67 -19.84 1.27
CA ASN A 84 5.56 -20.81 0.61
C ASN A 84 6.65 -21.38 1.55
N GLY A 85 6.43 -21.32 2.86
CA GLY A 85 7.37 -21.72 3.90
C GLY A 85 8.28 -20.60 4.40
N ASN A 86 8.10 -19.36 3.93
CA ASN A 86 8.93 -18.22 4.31
C ASN A 86 8.20 -17.20 5.19
N VAL A 87 6.89 -17.01 5.05
CA VAL A 87 6.12 -16.05 5.88
C VAL A 87 6.22 -16.41 7.35
N ALA A 88 6.11 -17.70 7.69
CA ALA A 88 6.27 -18.17 9.07
C ALA A 88 7.67 -17.84 9.64
N LYS A 89 8.74 -17.99 8.84
CA LYS A 89 10.11 -17.66 9.24
C LYS A 89 10.30 -16.15 9.45
N ILE A 90 9.67 -15.33 8.60
CA ILE A 90 9.67 -13.87 8.76
C ILE A 90 9.02 -13.51 10.11
N LEU A 91 7.87 -14.09 10.44
CA LEU A 91 7.20 -13.86 11.72
C LEU A 91 8.06 -14.33 12.91
N ASP A 92 8.71 -15.50 12.81
CA ASP A 92 9.65 -15.98 13.83
C ASP A 92 10.79 -14.96 14.07
N THR A 93 11.35 -14.42 12.99
CA THR A 93 12.40 -13.41 13.07
C THR A 93 11.91 -12.12 13.73
N LEU A 94 10.74 -11.61 13.31
CA LEU A 94 10.16 -10.37 13.87
C LEU A 94 9.86 -10.53 15.37
N THR A 95 9.33 -11.69 15.79
CA THR A 95 9.09 -12.00 17.20
C THR A 95 10.39 -12.05 18.00
N ASN A 96 11.40 -12.79 17.49
CA ASN A 96 12.70 -12.92 18.16
C ASN A 96 13.41 -11.59 18.30
N GLU A 97 13.30 -10.73 17.31
CA GLU A 97 13.89 -9.40 17.30
C GLU A 97 13.04 -8.33 18.01
N ASN A 98 11.80 -8.67 18.41
CA ASN A 98 10.83 -7.73 18.98
C ASN A 98 10.62 -6.50 18.08
N VAL A 99 10.31 -6.75 16.80
CA VAL A 99 10.13 -5.72 15.77
C VAL A 99 8.71 -5.75 15.24
N PRO A 100 7.96 -4.63 15.29
CA PRO A 100 6.66 -4.53 14.67
C PRO A 100 6.79 -4.45 13.15
N ALA A 101 5.77 -4.92 12.43
CA ALA A 101 5.65 -4.79 10.98
C ALA A 101 4.21 -4.61 10.55
N ALA A 102 3.99 -4.21 9.29
CA ALA A 102 2.67 -4.17 8.68
C ALA A 102 2.62 -5.14 7.49
N PHE A 103 1.62 -5.99 7.46
CA PHE A 103 1.39 -6.96 6.39
C PHE A 103 0.17 -6.54 5.57
N PHE A 104 0.39 -6.15 4.32
CA PHE A 104 -0.66 -5.87 3.35
C PHE A 104 -1.08 -7.20 2.71
N VAL A 105 -2.21 -7.73 3.17
CA VAL A 105 -2.65 -9.09 2.84
C VAL A 105 -3.70 -9.12 1.73
N LEU A 106 -3.72 -10.22 0.97
CA LEU A 106 -4.75 -10.55 -0.01
C LEU A 106 -5.82 -11.47 0.57
N GLY A 107 -6.96 -11.58 -0.13
CA GLY A 107 -8.01 -12.54 0.22
C GLY A 107 -7.50 -13.97 0.32
N HIS A 108 -6.60 -14.39 -0.58
CA HIS A 108 -6.01 -15.73 -0.55
C HIS A 108 -5.26 -16.02 0.77
N MET A 109 -4.49 -15.05 1.27
CA MET A 109 -3.78 -15.17 2.54
C MET A 109 -4.75 -15.38 3.71
N ILE A 110 -5.83 -14.59 3.76
CA ILE A 110 -6.83 -14.70 4.82
C ILE A 110 -7.60 -16.03 4.75
N GLU A 111 -7.98 -16.45 3.55
CA GLU A 111 -8.81 -17.66 3.36
C GLU A 111 -8.04 -18.96 3.58
N ASN A 112 -6.77 -19.03 3.14
CA ASN A 112 -6.01 -20.27 3.13
C ASN A 112 -4.96 -20.35 4.24
N GLU A 113 -4.48 -19.19 4.73
CA GLU A 113 -3.43 -19.10 5.74
C GLU A 113 -3.91 -18.39 7.01
N THR A 114 -5.16 -18.63 7.38
CA THR A 114 -5.85 -17.97 8.51
C THR A 114 -5.02 -17.96 9.80
N GLU A 115 -4.33 -19.07 10.12
CA GLU A 115 -3.55 -19.15 11.35
C GLU A 115 -2.30 -18.25 11.31
N LEU A 116 -1.70 -18.03 10.15
CA LEU A 116 -0.61 -17.04 10.00
C LEU A 116 -1.14 -15.61 10.15
N VAL A 117 -2.31 -15.32 9.59
CA VAL A 117 -2.95 -13.99 9.77
C VAL A 117 -3.29 -13.74 11.24
N LYS A 118 -3.85 -14.72 11.96
CA LYS A 118 -4.07 -14.64 13.41
C LYS A 118 -2.75 -14.43 14.15
N ARG A 119 -1.70 -15.12 13.72
CA ARG A 119 -0.37 -14.97 14.30
C ARG A 119 0.14 -13.54 14.14
N MET A 120 0.06 -12.96 12.93
CA MET A 120 0.40 -11.56 12.68
C MET A 120 -0.31 -10.62 13.67
N GLN A 121 -1.63 -10.77 13.81
CA GLN A 121 -2.44 -9.94 14.71
C GLN A 121 -2.13 -10.14 16.19
N ASN A 122 -1.79 -11.37 16.62
CA ASN A 122 -1.51 -11.70 18.01
C ASN A 122 -0.10 -11.34 18.45
N GLU A 123 0.85 -11.28 17.51
CA GLU A 123 2.23 -10.86 17.73
C GLU A 123 2.41 -9.34 17.61
N GLY A 124 1.32 -8.59 17.41
CA GLY A 124 1.34 -7.12 17.43
C GLY A 124 1.66 -6.48 16.09
N HIS A 125 1.63 -7.24 15.01
CA HIS A 125 1.76 -6.71 13.67
C HIS A 125 0.43 -6.18 13.14
N LEU A 126 0.48 -5.17 12.26
CA LEU A 126 -0.69 -4.66 11.57
C LEU A 126 -1.04 -5.56 10.38
N VAL A 127 -2.32 -5.90 10.23
CA VAL A 127 -2.86 -6.61 9.07
C VAL A 127 -3.66 -5.63 8.24
N CYS A 128 -3.12 -5.26 7.08
CA CYS A 128 -3.54 -4.16 6.24
C CYS A 128 -4.14 -4.64 4.91
N ASN A 129 -4.86 -3.76 4.21
CA ASN A 129 -5.61 -4.10 3.01
C ASN A 129 -4.76 -3.97 1.73
N HIS A 130 -4.63 -5.08 0.97
CA HIS A 130 -3.98 -5.11 -0.35
C HIS A 130 -4.95 -5.51 -1.47
N THR A 131 -6.25 -5.24 -1.27
CA THR A 131 -7.40 -5.75 -2.04
C THR A 131 -7.63 -7.26 -1.86
N PHE A 132 -8.83 -7.71 -2.22
CA PHE A 132 -9.13 -9.14 -2.12
C PHE A 132 -8.46 -9.97 -3.23
N THR A 133 -8.45 -9.44 -4.49
CA THR A 133 -8.04 -10.20 -5.69
C THR A 133 -6.71 -9.77 -6.29
N HIS A 134 -6.02 -8.79 -5.72
CA HIS A 134 -4.78 -8.18 -6.27
C HIS A 134 -4.96 -7.55 -7.66
N LYS A 135 -6.18 -7.16 -8.02
CA LYS A 135 -6.41 -6.47 -9.29
C LYS A 135 -6.11 -4.99 -9.17
N SER A 136 -5.58 -4.40 -10.24
CA SER A 136 -5.42 -2.95 -10.30
C SER A 136 -6.76 -2.25 -10.13
N MET A 137 -6.78 -1.23 -9.26
CA MET A 137 -7.96 -0.41 -8.97
C MET A 137 -8.02 0.85 -9.85
N VAL A 138 -7.08 1.04 -10.78
CA VAL A 138 -7.09 2.14 -11.75
C VAL A 138 -8.32 2.04 -12.65
N ASN A 139 -9.00 3.17 -12.88
CA ASN A 139 -10.22 3.28 -13.68
C ASN A 139 -11.38 2.38 -13.21
N LYS A 140 -11.42 2.03 -11.92
CA LYS A 140 -12.59 1.37 -11.32
C LYS A 140 -13.55 2.40 -10.77
N ASP A 141 -14.86 2.10 -10.91
CA ASP A 141 -15.86 2.88 -10.22
C ASP A 141 -15.79 2.68 -8.69
N LYS A 142 -16.40 3.59 -7.96
CA LYS A 142 -16.38 3.55 -6.49
C LYS A 142 -16.97 2.26 -5.94
N ALA A 143 -18.04 1.74 -6.54
CA ALA A 143 -18.70 0.52 -6.06
C ALA A 143 -17.77 -0.69 -6.19
N THR A 144 -17.08 -0.83 -7.32
CA THR A 144 -16.10 -1.89 -7.55
C THR A 144 -14.91 -1.77 -6.59
N PHE A 145 -14.38 -0.56 -6.39
CA PHE A 145 -13.29 -0.29 -5.46
C PHE A 145 -13.67 -0.67 -4.03
N CYS A 146 -14.80 -0.14 -3.53
CA CYS A 146 -15.27 -0.42 -2.18
C CYS A 146 -15.51 -1.92 -1.97
N ALA A 147 -16.14 -2.59 -2.94
CA ALA A 147 -16.42 -4.02 -2.83
C ALA A 147 -15.15 -4.89 -2.67
N GLU A 148 -14.04 -4.53 -3.32
CA GLU A 148 -12.76 -5.24 -3.17
C GLU A 148 -12.19 -5.09 -1.75
N LEU A 149 -12.22 -3.89 -1.18
CA LEU A 149 -11.69 -3.63 0.15
C LEU A 149 -12.60 -4.22 1.24
N GLU A 150 -13.92 -3.98 1.15
CA GLU A 150 -14.92 -4.49 2.10
C GLU A 150 -14.97 -6.02 2.14
N ARG A 151 -14.78 -6.67 0.97
CA ARG A 151 -14.71 -8.12 0.91
C ARG A 151 -13.55 -8.66 1.75
N LEU A 152 -12.39 -8.00 1.69
CA LEU A 152 -11.22 -8.38 2.49
C LEU A 152 -11.47 -8.14 3.99
N GLU A 153 -12.05 -6.99 4.35
CA GLU A 153 -12.42 -6.68 5.74
C GLU A 153 -13.33 -7.75 6.32
N LYS A 154 -14.39 -8.09 5.57
CA LYS A 154 -15.35 -9.10 5.99
C LYS A 154 -14.70 -10.47 6.17
N ALA A 155 -13.89 -10.90 5.20
CA ALA A 155 -13.17 -12.17 5.29
C ALA A 155 -12.23 -12.20 6.50
N CYS A 156 -11.54 -11.10 6.79
CA CYS A 156 -10.64 -11.00 7.93
C CYS A 156 -11.40 -11.20 9.26
N ILE A 157 -12.49 -10.46 9.47
CA ILE A 157 -13.32 -10.60 10.68
C ILE A 157 -13.90 -12.01 10.79
N GLU A 158 -14.45 -12.59 9.71
CA GLU A 158 -15.05 -13.91 9.70
C GLU A 158 -14.04 -15.01 10.03
N LYS A 159 -12.79 -14.90 9.56
CA LYS A 159 -11.77 -15.92 9.72
C LYS A 159 -10.95 -15.78 11.00
N THR A 160 -10.61 -14.55 11.37
CA THR A 160 -9.68 -14.30 12.48
C THR A 160 -10.39 -13.82 13.77
N GLY A 161 -11.61 -13.28 13.65
CA GLY A 161 -12.32 -12.63 14.73
C GLY A 161 -11.88 -11.19 15.01
N LYS A 162 -10.91 -10.66 14.28
CA LYS A 162 -10.38 -9.30 14.43
C LYS A 162 -10.55 -8.51 13.14
N PRO A 163 -10.75 -7.18 13.21
CA PRO A 163 -10.80 -6.33 12.02
C PRO A 163 -9.42 -6.22 11.35
N ILE A 164 -9.44 -5.78 10.10
CA ILE A 164 -8.24 -5.34 9.38
C ILE A 164 -7.89 -3.90 9.79
N ASP A 165 -6.60 -3.58 9.80
CA ASP A 165 -6.13 -2.21 10.07
C ASP A 165 -6.37 -1.31 8.85
N LYS A 166 -6.74 -0.04 9.08
CA LYS A 166 -7.18 0.89 8.02
C LYS A 166 -6.02 1.50 7.23
N PHE A 167 -5.10 0.65 6.80
CA PHE A 167 -4.05 0.98 5.85
C PHE A 167 -4.27 0.20 4.56
N TYR A 168 -4.15 0.89 3.43
CA TYR A 168 -4.31 0.34 2.09
C TYR A 168 -3.04 0.49 1.28
N ARG A 169 -2.66 -0.54 0.53
CA ARG A 169 -1.62 -0.44 -0.49
C ARG A 169 -2.17 -0.84 -1.84
N PRO A 170 -2.05 0.02 -2.87
CA PRO A 170 -2.50 -0.32 -4.22
C PRO A 170 -1.71 -1.49 -4.78
N PRO A 171 -2.36 -2.51 -5.37
CA PRO A 171 -1.67 -3.59 -6.08
C PRO A 171 -0.69 -3.06 -7.12
N GLU A 172 0.53 -3.61 -7.14
CA GLU A 172 1.63 -3.21 -8.04
C GLU A 172 2.01 -1.72 -7.94
N GLY A 173 1.60 -1.02 -6.90
CA GLY A 173 1.74 0.43 -6.79
C GLY A 173 0.96 1.22 -7.85
N LYS A 174 -0.02 0.61 -8.50
CA LYS A 174 -0.85 1.27 -9.53
C LYS A 174 -2.06 1.96 -8.91
N PHE A 175 -2.22 3.23 -9.22
CA PHE A 175 -3.29 4.05 -8.66
C PHE A 175 -3.73 5.15 -9.64
N ASP A 176 -4.83 5.78 -9.34
CA ASP A 176 -5.30 7.04 -9.90
C ASP A 176 -5.88 7.90 -8.78
N GLU A 177 -6.16 9.15 -9.07
CA GLU A 177 -6.70 10.08 -8.09
C GLU A 177 -8.05 9.60 -7.50
N ALA A 178 -8.88 8.97 -8.35
CA ALA A 178 -10.17 8.45 -7.91
C ALA A 178 -10.02 7.31 -6.89
N SER A 179 -9.10 6.38 -7.13
CA SER A 179 -8.83 5.25 -6.21
C SER A 179 -8.29 5.71 -4.86
N LEU A 180 -7.41 6.73 -4.84
CA LEU A 180 -6.91 7.33 -3.58
C LEU A 180 -8.04 8.02 -2.81
N LYS A 181 -8.86 8.78 -3.51
CA LYS A 181 -10.04 9.43 -2.91
C LYS A 181 -11.00 8.42 -2.32
N PHE A 182 -11.30 7.32 -3.02
CA PHE A 182 -12.20 6.28 -2.51
C PHE A 182 -11.61 5.61 -1.26
N ALA A 183 -10.30 5.35 -1.24
CA ALA A 183 -9.63 4.79 -0.06
C ALA A 183 -9.75 5.74 1.14
N SER A 184 -9.44 7.04 0.97
CA SER A 184 -9.56 8.06 2.01
C SER A 184 -11.00 8.19 2.52
N GLU A 185 -12.01 8.21 1.63
CA GLU A 185 -13.44 8.25 2.00
C GLU A 185 -13.90 7.00 2.79
N MET A 186 -13.23 5.85 2.63
CA MET A 186 -13.44 4.64 3.45
C MET A 186 -12.66 4.65 4.76
N GLY A 187 -11.93 5.73 5.06
CA GLY A 187 -11.09 5.89 6.24
C GLY A 187 -9.74 5.18 6.17
N TYR A 188 -9.30 4.76 4.99
CA TYR A 188 -7.98 4.19 4.78
C TYR A 188 -6.91 5.27 4.61
N LYS A 189 -5.73 4.98 5.14
CA LYS A 189 -4.48 5.66 4.79
C LYS A 189 -3.77 4.85 3.71
N THR A 190 -3.49 5.48 2.55
CA THR A 190 -2.77 4.78 1.47
C THR A 190 -1.28 4.81 1.74
N VAL A 191 -0.64 3.63 1.76
CA VAL A 191 0.78 3.49 2.10
C VAL A 191 1.54 2.95 0.91
N PHE A 192 2.37 3.79 0.32
CA PHE A 192 3.38 3.43 -0.66
C PHE A 192 4.69 3.06 0.06
N TRP A 193 5.84 3.23 -0.57
CA TRP A 193 7.15 2.91 -0.01
C TRP A 193 8.21 3.88 -0.52
N SER A 194 9.27 4.07 0.21
CA SER A 194 10.45 4.80 -0.24
C SER A 194 11.61 3.88 -0.61
N PHE A 195 11.55 2.62 -0.17
CA PHE A 195 12.47 1.58 -0.58
C PHE A 195 11.73 0.28 -0.92
N ALA A 196 12.10 -0.33 -2.03
CA ALA A 196 11.74 -1.68 -2.45
C ALA A 196 12.81 -2.23 -3.41
N TYR A 197 12.86 -3.54 -3.60
CA TYR A 197 13.70 -4.15 -4.63
C TYR A 197 13.01 -5.39 -5.23
N ASP A 198 13.60 -5.98 -6.27
CA ASP A 198 13.02 -7.12 -7.01
C ASP A 198 13.16 -8.43 -6.21
N ASP A 199 12.42 -8.55 -5.08
CA ASP A 199 12.39 -9.72 -4.19
C ASP A 199 11.15 -10.61 -4.40
N TRP A 200 10.17 -10.14 -5.14
CA TRP A 200 8.89 -10.80 -5.39
C TRP A 200 8.99 -12.01 -6.35
N ASP A 201 10.01 -12.06 -7.20
CA ASP A 201 10.21 -13.17 -8.13
C ASP A 201 10.98 -14.32 -7.47
N ASN A 202 10.23 -15.32 -6.99
CA ASN A 202 10.83 -16.48 -6.31
C ASN A 202 11.74 -17.34 -7.20
N ALA A 203 11.66 -17.19 -8.52
CA ALA A 203 12.55 -17.90 -9.46
C ALA A 203 13.88 -17.16 -9.67
N ARG A 204 13.97 -15.86 -9.32
CA ARG A 204 15.14 -15.00 -9.55
C ARG A 204 15.53 -14.22 -8.30
N GLN A 205 15.77 -14.95 -7.22
CA GLN A 205 16.17 -14.31 -5.97
C GLN A 205 17.60 -13.77 -6.02
N MET A 206 17.80 -12.58 -5.47
CA MET A 206 19.12 -11.97 -5.29
C MET A 206 19.94 -12.79 -4.27
N SER A 207 21.28 -12.84 -4.41
CA SER A 207 22.11 -13.46 -3.38
C SER A 207 21.99 -12.72 -2.04
N LEU A 208 22.15 -13.45 -0.93
CA LEU A 208 21.98 -12.91 0.43
C LEU A 208 22.80 -11.65 0.65
N GLU A 209 24.08 -11.67 0.31
CA GLU A 209 24.99 -10.52 0.46
C GLU A 209 24.53 -9.31 -0.36
N LYS A 210 24.17 -9.52 -1.64
CA LYS A 210 23.72 -8.40 -2.50
C LYS A 210 22.41 -7.81 -2.02
N ALA A 211 21.47 -8.65 -1.57
CA ALA A 211 20.19 -8.19 -1.04
C ALA A 211 20.38 -7.40 0.26
N LYS A 212 21.16 -7.91 1.21
CA LYS A 212 21.50 -7.24 2.45
C LYS A 212 22.15 -5.88 2.18
N ASN A 213 23.19 -5.85 1.33
CA ASN A 213 23.86 -4.59 0.98
C ASN A 213 22.91 -3.63 0.27
N LYS A 214 22.01 -4.12 -0.60
CA LYS A 214 21.05 -3.27 -1.30
C LYS A 214 20.08 -2.59 -0.32
N ILE A 215 19.63 -3.27 0.73
CA ILE A 215 18.80 -2.67 1.78
C ILE A 215 19.62 -1.64 2.56
N LEU A 216 20.78 -2.04 3.10
CA LEU A 216 21.59 -1.20 3.98
C LEU A 216 22.20 0.03 3.27
N ASP A 217 22.60 -0.10 2.00
CA ASP A 217 23.16 1.00 1.21
C ASP A 217 22.14 2.11 0.88
N ASN A 218 20.84 1.82 0.98
CA ASN A 218 19.80 2.76 0.60
C ASN A 218 18.93 3.20 1.77
N ILE A 219 19.27 2.76 3.00
CA ILE A 219 18.52 3.13 4.19
C ILE A 219 18.53 4.64 4.42
N HIS A 220 17.42 5.19 4.84
CA HIS A 220 17.29 6.60 5.25
C HIS A 220 16.32 6.72 6.42
N ASN A 221 16.36 7.85 7.12
CA ASN A 221 15.44 8.08 8.21
C ASN A 221 14.00 8.21 7.72
N GLY A 222 13.04 7.70 8.48
CA GLY A 222 11.62 7.71 8.09
C GLY A 222 11.28 6.80 6.89
N GLU A 223 12.11 5.78 6.61
CA GLU A 223 11.89 4.87 5.49
C GLU A 223 10.67 4.00 5.70
N ILE A 224 9.81 3.92 4.68
CA ILE A 224 8.81 2.86 4.54
C ILE A 224 9.41 1.82 3.60
N MET A 225 9.85 0.71 4.19
CA MET A 225 10.49 -0.40 3.49
C MET A 225 9.45 -1.41 3.03
N LEU A 226 9.36 -1.66 1.71
CA LEU A 226 8.54 -2.73 1.16
C LEU A 226 9.40 -3.95 0.86
N LEU A 227 9.03 -5.08 1.45
CA LEU A 227 9.56 -6.41 1.19
C LEU A 227 8.42 -7.39 0.88
N HIS A 228 8.75 -8.53 0.24
CA HIS A 228 7.81 -9.63 0.05
C HIS A 228 8.19 -10.80 0.96
N PRO A 229 7.29 -11.28 1.84
CA PRO A 229 7.63 -12.29 2.83
C PRO A 229 7.78 -13.69 2.22
N THR A 230 7.37 -13.88 0.97
CA THR A 230 7.59 -15.11 0.20
C THR A 230 9.02 -15.24 -0.33
N SER A 231 9.83 -14.19 -0.27
CA SER A 231 11.24 -14.20 -0.68
C SER A 231 12.07 -15.09 0.25
N SER A 232 12.67 -16.12 -0.31
CA SER A 232 13.61 -16.98 0.43
C SER A 232 14.87 -16.24 0.87
N THR A 233 15.28 -15.22 0.12
CA THR A 233 16.39 -14.35 0.46
C THR A 233 16.04 -13.49 1.67
N ASN A 234 14.88 -12.80 1.66
CA ASN A 234 14.44 -12.01 2.79
C ASN A 234 14.28 -12.83 4.07
N ALA A 235 13.69 -14.02 3.96
CA ALA A 235 13.53 -14.92 5.11
C ALA A 235 14.88 -15.32 5.76
N GLN A 236 15.99 -15.27 5.02
CA GLN A 236 17.32 -15.60 5.53
C GLN A 236 18.09 -14.38 6.06
N ILE A 237 17.89 -13.20 5.47
CA ILE A 237 18.70 -12.02 5.81
C ILE A 237 18.01 -11.06 6.80
N LEU A 238 16.70 -11.21 7.03
CA LEU A 238 15.92 -10.23 7.80
C LEU A 238 16.48 -10.00 9.20
N GLY A 239 16.86 -11.06 9.91
CA GLY A 239 17.47 -10.92 11.25
C GLY A 239 18.75 -10.13 11.23
N ASP A 240 19.65 -10.42 10.29
CA ASP A 240 20.90 -9.68 10.11
C ASP A 240 20.64 -8.21 9.75
N VAL A 241 19.66 -7.92 8.88
CA VAL A 241 19.29 -6.56 8.50
C VAL A 241 18.77 -5.80 9.71
N ILE A 242 17.88 -6.41 10.50
CA ILE A 242 17.32 -5.80 11.72
C ILE A 242 18.44 -5.49 12.73
N CYS A 243 19.33 -6.45 13.00
CA CYS A 243 20.45 -6.26 13.92
C CYS A 243 21.37 -5.12 13.46
N GLU A 244 21.69 -5.06 12.17
CA GLU A 244 22.53 -4.00 11.61
C GLU A 244 21.87 -2.62 11.73
N LEU A 245 20.59 -2.51 11.38
CA LEU A 245 19.85 -1.23 11.51
C LEU A 245 19.75 -0.77 12.96
N LYS A 246 19.51 -1.69 13.92
CA LYS A 246 19.54 -1.38 15.35
C LYS A 246 20.92 -0.89 15.78
N SER A 247 22.02 -1.49 15.28
CA SER A 247 23.38 -1.08 15.58
C SER A 247 23.71 0.32 15.07
N GLN A 248 23.05 0.74 13.97
CA GLN A 248 23.13 2.09 13.39
C GLN A 248 22.19 3.09 14.09
N GLY A 249 21.48 2.67 15.14
CA GLY A 249 20.60 3.53 15.92
C GLY A 249 19.16 3.64 15.39
N TYR A 250 18.78 2.83 14.41
CA TYR A 250 17.39 2.79 13.95
C TYR A 250 16.52 1.97 14.91
N ARG A 251 15.34 2.51 15.23
CA ARG A 251 14.21 1.73 15.77
C ARG A 251 13.23 1.39 14.66
N PHE A 252 12.36 0.43 14.96
CA PHE A 252 11.27 0.04 14.06
C PHE A 252 9.96 0.60 14.59
N GLY A 253 9.31 1.45 13.78
CA GLY A 253 8.02 2.07 14.10
C GLY A 253 6.84 1.30 13.52
N THR A 254 5.65 1.62 14.00
CA THR A 254 4.38 1.13 13.45
C THR A 254 3.76 2.15 12.50
N LEU A 255 2.95 1.72 11.54
CA LEU A 255 2.23 2.68 10.68
C LEU A 255 1.24 3.56 11.46
N ASN A 256 0.85 3.14 12.69
CA ASN A 256 0.04 4.00 13.57
C ASN A 256 0.85 5.21 14.06
N GLU A 257 2.15 5.01 14.33
CA GLU A 257 3.06 6.12 14.68
C GLU A 257 3.28 7.06 13.49
N LEU A 258 3.42 6.51 12.28
CA LEU A 258 3.59 7.28 11.05
C LEU A 258 2.49 8.33 10.84
N ILE A 259 1.25 7.99 11.20
CA ILE A 259 0.07 8.86 11.00
C ILE A 259 -0.32 9.65 12.26
N ALA A 260 0.38 9.46 13.38
CA ALA A 260 0.14 10.20 14.61
C ALA A 260 0.54 11.68 14.44
N ASP A 261 -0.29 12.58 14.93
CA ASP A 261 0.07 14.01 14.97
C ASP A 261 1.17 14.22 16.02
N PRO A 262 2.35 14.75 15.64
CA PRO A 262 3.44 14.99 16.59
C PRO A 262 3.09 16.03 17.68
N ALA A 263 1.92 16.72 17.56
CA ALA A 263 1.44 17.69 18.53
C ALA A 263 0.54 17.11 19.65
N GLN A 264 0.30 15.79 19.67
CA GLN A 264 -0.40 15.08 20.73
C GLN A 264 0.57 14.25 21.58
#